data_bf07db673e675c69880a93a32f1a7b27
#
_entry.id   bf07db673e675c69880a93a32f1a7b27
#
_cell.length_a   1.000
_cell.length_b   1.000
_cell.length_c   1.000
_cell.angle_alpha   90.00
_cell.angle_beta   90.00
_cell.angle_gamma   90.00
#
_symmetry.space_group_name_H-M   'P 1'
#
loop_
_entity.id
_entity.type
_entity.pdbx_description
1 polymer ?
#
loop_
_entity_poly.entity_id
_entity_poly.type
_entity_poly.pdbx_seq_one_letter_code
_entity_poly.pdbx_strand_id
1 'polypeptide(L)'
;MKIKNKSLQTWAKLLPFLAPYKWQMILIIALMILGACFDMVQPLFSGYAVDNFIEPRTTEGLIPFTAVYLSMVVVQTITTILMAIYALKVEMYLGRDLKRKLFDHLQTLDFSYYNTTPVGTIMARLMSDTGKIGTVLAWSLVDIFWSSMYVLGCVVIMLFVNWKLALILIAIIPIIAVITVVFQKKILTVNRRVRAINAEVTRHYNEGISGAKTSKTLVIEEKNDKAFEKVAEDMRSTTIRAVRLNAVYIPIISFLTAIGVALVLNQGGNMVLFGDITVGEMTVFINYALIIADPVQQLARTISNFISTQVNIERVSALLEREPLIKDTPEVIEKYGTAFDPKRENWEPIQGHITFDDVTFRYPDGVENVLEHFSLDIPAGTTVAIVGETGAGKSTLVNLACRFFEPTEGRILIDGKDYRERSMLWLHSSIGYVLQTPHLFSGSVRDNIRYGRLDATDEEIEAAAKLVSAHDAIMHMENGYDSDVGEGGDQLSTGEKQLISFARAVLADPRIFVLDEATASIDTKTEELIQHAISTLLENRTSFLIAHRLSTIRHADLILVVRAGKIIEQGTHEELLQNKGYYADLYNKQFEQENVKHVFGE
;
A
#
# COMPACT_ATOMS: atom_id res chain seq x y z
N MET A 1 -0.78 1.30 -32.57
CA MET A 1 0.30 0.32 -32.38
C MET A 1 1.13 0.58 -31.11
N LYS A 2 1.45 1.83 -30.72
CA LYS A 2 2.22 2.17 -29.48
C LYS A 2 1.55 1.73 -28.15
N ILE A 3 0.22 1.74 -28.04
CA ILE A 3 -0.51 1.37 -26.83
C ILE A 3 -0.43 -0.16 -26.56
N LYS A 4 -0.44 -0.99 -27.62
CA LYS A 4 -0.35 -2.45 -27.50
C LYS A 4 1.01 -2.93 -26.98
N ASN A 5 2.11 -2.25 -27.34
CA ASN A 5 3.46 -2.58 -26.86
C ASN A 5 3.65 -2.23 -25.37
N LYS A 6 3.05 -1.13 -24.89
CA LYS A 6 3.16 -0.72 -23.49
C LYS A 6 2.43 -1.69 -22.55
N SER A 7 1.25 -2.19 -22.95
CA SER A 7 0.50 -3.18 -22.19
C SER A 7 1.27 -4.50 -22.02
N LEU A 8 1.82 -5.05 -23.11
CA LEU A 8 2.62 -6.28 -23.06
C LEU A 8 3.88 -6.13 -22.19
N GLN A 9 4.54 -4.98 -22.24
CA GLN A 9 5.70 -4.70 -21.40
C GLN A 9 5.32 -4.64 -19.91
N THR A 10 4.15 -4.08 -19.57
CA THR A 10 3.66 -4.04 -18.19
C THR A 10 3.43 -5.44 -17.63
N TRP A 11 2.82 -6.34 -18.40
CA TRP A 11 2.61 -7.73 -18.01
C TRP A 11 3.93 -8.53 -17.94
N ALA A 12 4.88 -8.25 -18.84
CA ALA A 12 6.19 -8.90 -18.83
C ALA A 12 6.97 -8.67 -17.53
N LYS A 13 6.76 -7.54 -16.84
CA LYS A 13 7.37 -7.23 -15.53
C LYS A 13 6.96 -8.21 -14.43
N LEU A 14 5.84 -8.92 -14.59
CA LEU A 14 5.37 -9.92 -13.62
C LEU A 14 5.91 -11.32 -13.89
N LEU A 15 6.47 -11.59 -15.09
CA LEU A 15 7.00 -12.91 -15.44
C LEU A 15 8.06 -13.44 -14.45
N PRO A 16 9.00 -12.61 -13.94
CA PRO A 16 9.97 -13.07 -12.94
C PRO A 16 9.30 -13.60 -11.66
N PHE A 17 8.14 -13.04 -11.26
CA PHE A 17 7.39 -13.49 -10.09
C PHE A 17 6.62 -14.80 -10.33
N LEU A 18 6.26 -15.08 -11.59
CA LEU A 18 5.61 -16.34 -11.97
C LEU A 18 6.60 -17.47 -12.21
N ALA A 19 7.85 -17.15 -12.53
CA ALA A 19 8.87 -18.15 -12.86
C ALA A 19 9.06 -19.26 -11.79
N PRO A 20 9.05 -18.97 -10.47
CA PRO A 20 9.13 -20.00 -9.44
C PRO A 20 7.95 -20.98 -9.45
N TYR A 21 6.79 -20.54 -9.95
CA TYR A 21 5.53 -21.30 -9.94
C TYR A 21 5.17 -21.94 -11.28
N LYS A 22 6.11 -21.95 -12.24
CA LYS A 22 5.87 -22.46 -13.61
C LYS A 22 5.30 -23.87 -13.65
N TRP A 23 5.77 -24.77 -12.80
CA TRP A 23 5.30 -26.15 -12.76
C TRP A 23 3.87 -26.27 -12.21
N GLN A 24 3.53 -25.47 -11.19
CA GLN A 24 2.16 -25.37 -10.68
C GLN A 24 1.23 -24.80 -11.75
N MET A 25 1.65 -23.76 -12.50
CA MET A 25 0.88 -23.21 -13.60
C MET A 25 0.64 -24.22 -14.73
N ILE A 26 1.67 -24.99 -15.10
CA ILE A 26 1.54 -26.07 -16.10
C ILE A 26 0.55 -27.13 -15.60
N LEU A 27 0.62 -27.53 -14.32
CA LEU A 27 -0.30 -28.49 -13.73
C LEU A 27 -1.74 -27.95 -13.74
N ILE A 28 -1.95 -26.69 -13.35
CA ILE A 28 -3.27 -26.03 -13.39
C ILE A 28 -3.84 -26.06 -14.82
N ILE A 29 -3.03 -25.71 -15.83
CA ILE A 29 -3.47 -25.72 -17.23
C ILE A 29 -3.80 -27.15 -17.67
N ALA A 30 -3.00 -28.16 -17.31
CA ALA A 30 -3.27 -29.55 -17.66
C ALA A 30 -4.57 -30.06 -17.03
N LEU A 31 -4.78 -29.80 -15.72
CA LEU A 31 -6.01 -30.16 -15.02
C LEU A 31 -7.23 -29.44 -15.61
N MET A 32 -7.08 -28.18 -15.99
CA MET A 32 -8.13 -27.40 -16.61
C MET A 32 -8.50 -27.95 -18.00
N ILE A 33 -7.51 -28.31 -18.83
CA ILE A 33 -7.77 -28.94 -20.15
C ILE A 33 -8.54 -30.25 -19.95
N LEU A 34 -8.11 -31.05 -18.98
CA LEU A 34 -8.79 -32.32 -18.66
C LEU A 34 -10.24 -32.07 -18.20
N GLY A 35 -10.46 -31.08 -17.32
CA GLY A 35 -11.80 -30.69 -16.89
C GLY A 35 -12.67 -30.19 -18.04
N ALA A 36 -12.14 -29.33 -18.92
CA ALA A 36 -12.84 -28.87 -20.11
C ALA A 36 -13.23 -30.02 -21.06
N CYS A 37 -12.37 -31.04 -21.20
CA CYS A 37 -12.71 -32.23 -21.98
C CYS A 37 -13.91 -32.98 -21.38
N PHE A 38 -13.98 -33.14 -20.06
CA PHE A 38 -15.13 -33.74 -19.40
C PHE A 38 -16.41 -32.92 -19.60
N ASP A 39 -16.33 -31.60 -19.42
CA ASP A 39 -17.45 -30.68 -19.62
C ASP A 39 -18.01 -30.77 -21.07
N MET A 40 -17.12 -30.84 -22.06
CA MET A 40 -17.50 -30.95 -23.48
C MET A 40 -18.16 -32.30 -23.82
N VAL A 41 -17.74 -33.37 -23.17
CA VAL A 41 -18.26 -34.73 -23.47
C VAL A 41 -19.58 -35.01 -22.77
N GLN A 42 -19.92 -34.29 -21.69
CA GLN A 42 -21.13 -34.51 -20.91
C GLN A 42 -22.43 -34.49 -21.75
N PRO A 43 -22.66 -33.56 -22.70
CA PRO A 43 -23.83 -33.59 -23.59
C PRO A 43 -23.91 -34.88 -24.45
N LEU A 44 -22.78 -35.45 -24.88
CA LEU A 44 -22.72 -36.68 -25.64
C LEU A 44 -23.24 -37.89 -24.84
N PHE A 45 -22.96 -37.95 -23.54
CA PHE A 45 -23.54 -38.97 -22.66
C PHE A 45 -25.05 -38.84 -22.56
N SER A 46 -25.58 -37.61 -22.54
CA SER A 46 -27.02 -37.37 -22.54
C SER A 46 -27.68 -37.87 -23.86
N GLY A 47 -27.03 -37.56 -24.99
CA GLY A 47 -27.48 -38.07 -26.31
C GLY A 47 -27.46 -39.58 -26.39
N TYR A 48 -26.35 -40.21 -25.98
CA TYR A 48 -26.23 -41.65 -25.95
C TYR A 48 -27.29 -42.32 -25.07
N ALA A 49 -27.60 -41.74 -23.91
CA ALA A 49 -28.66 -42.25 -23.05
C ALA A 49 -30.06 -42.20 -23.70
N VAL A 50 -30.33 -41.15 -24.46
CA VAL A 50 -31.60 -41.02 -25.20
C VAL A 50 -31.71 -42.13 -26.27
N ASP A 51 -30.69 -42.29 -27.10
CA ASP A 51 -30.73 -43.21 -28.23
C ASP A 51 -30.69 -44.70 -27.81
N ASN A 52 -29.99 -45.05 -26.73
CA ASN A 52 -29.78 -46.45 -26.37
C ASN A 52 -30.70 -46.97 -25.25
N PHE A 53 -31.29 -46.10 -24.43
CA PHE A 53 -32.13 -46.50 -23.31
C PHE A 53 -33.54 -45.94 -23.34
N ILE A 54 -33.69 -44.65 -23.69
CA ILE A 54 -35.01 -43.97 -23.62
C ILE A 54 -35.84 -44.29 -24.84
N GLU A 55 -35.30 -44.12 -26.05
CA GLU A 55 -36.02 -44.38 -27.30
C GLU A 55 -36.37 -45.84 -27.47
N PRO A 56 -35.41 -46.80 -27.27
CA PRO A 56 -35.72 -48.22 -27.35
C PRO A 56 -36.50 -48.77 -26.15
N ARG A 57 -36.68 -47.98 -25.09
CA ARG A 57 -37.33 -48.36 -23.81
C ARG A 57 -36.69 -49.60 -23.18
N THR A 58 -35.35 -49.70 -23.19
CA THR A 58 -34.62 -50.83 -22.63
C THR A 58 -33.79 -50.40 -21.44
N THR A 59 -33.56 -51.30 -20.50
CA THR A 59 -32.66 -51.14 -19.37
C THR A 59 -31.35 -51.96 -19.54
N GLU A 60 -31.23 -52.65 -20.66
CA GLU A 60 -30.07 -53.49 -20.96
C GLU A 60 -28.84 -52.62 -21.18
N GLY A 61 -27.81 -52.80 -20.38
CA GLY A 61 -26.58 -51.96 -20.40
C GLY A 61 -26.68 -50.62 -19.60
N LEU A 62 -27.80 -50.29 -18.97
CA LEU A 62 -27.96 -49.04 -18.20
C LEU A 62 -27.04 -49.00 -17.00
N ILE A 63 -26.83 -50.10 -16.28
CA ILE A 63 -25.94 -50.17 -15.09
C ILE A 63 -24.50 -49.83 -15.46
N PRO A 64 -23.83 -50.48 -16.43
CA PRO A 64 -22.49 -50.13 -16.83
C PRO A 64 -22.37 -48.70 -17.36
N PHE A 65 -23.34 -48.23 -18.13
CA PHE A 65 -23.41 -46.85 -18.59
C PHE A 65 -23.43 -45.85 -17.41
N THR A 66 -24.31 -46.06 -16.43
CA THR A 66 -24.41 -45.24 -15.22
C THR A 66 -23.11 -45.27 -14.43
N ALA A 67 -22.44 -46.43 -14.29
CA ALA A 67 -21.16 -46.56 -13.61
C ALA A 67 -20.05 -45.75 -14.32
N VAL A 68 -19.98 -45.79 -15.66
CA VAL A 68 -19.01 -44.99 -16.44
C VAL A 68 -19.30 -43.52 -16.30
N TYR A 69 -20.56 -43.10 -16.43
CA TYR A 69 -20.95 -41.68 -16.28
C TYR A 69 -20.63 -41.17 -14.88
N LEU A 70 -20.98 -41.91 -13.83
CA LEU A 70 -20.67 -41.57 -12.44
C LEU A 70 -19.18 -41.46 -12.20
N SER A 71 -18.39 -42.44 -12.73
CA SER A 71 -16.92 -42.37 -12.62
C SER A 71 -16.34 -41.13 -13.29
N MET A 72 -16.85 -40.76 -14.45
CA MET A 72 -16.47 -39.52 -15.15
C MET A 72 -16.75 -38.27 -14.29
N VAL A 73 -17.94 -38.18 -13.69
CA VAL A 73 -18.31 -37.05 -12.81
C VAL A 73 -17.41 -37.00 -11.57
N VAL A 74 -17.09 -38.14 -10.97
CA VAL A 74 -16.16 -38.21 -9.81
C VAL A 74 -14.76 -37.73 -10.20
N VAL A 75 -14.22 -38.21 -11.33
CA VAL A 75 -12.90 -37.77 -11.82
C VAL A 75 -12.90 -36.29 -12.15
N GLN A 76 -13.94 -35.78 -12.82
CA GLN A 76 -14.12 -34.35 -13.09
C GLN A 76 -14.12 -33.52 -11.81
N THR A 77 -14.90 -33.97 -10.80
CA THR A 77 -14.96 -33.29 -9.49
C THR A 77 -13.59 -33.22 -8.83
N ILE A 78 -12.86 -34.34 -8.79
CA ILE A 78 -11.50 -34.41 -8.24
C ILE A 78 -10.56 -33.47 -8.99
N THR A 79 -10.62 -33.49 -10.33
CA THR A 79 -9.81 -32.62 -11.21
C THR A 79 -10.07 -31.15 -10.92
N THR A 80 -11.32 -30.75 -10.78
CA THR A 80 -11.72 -29.36 -10.46
C THR A 80 -11.24 -28.95 -9.07
N ILE A 81 -11.39 -29.82 -8.07
CA ILE A 81 -10.89 -29.55 -6.70
C ILE A 81 -9.37 -29.37 -6.70
N LEU A 82 -8.63 -30.28 -7.35
CA LEU A 82 -7.18 -30.19 -7.44
C LEU A 82 -6.75 -28.89 -8.16
N MET A 83 -7.36 -28.57 -9.28
CA MET A 83 -7.10 -27.34 -10.01
C MET A 83 -7.33 -26.10 -9.12
N ALA A 84 -8.45 -26.05 -8.41
CA ALA A 84 -8.78 -24.93 -7.52
C ALA A 84 -7.76 -24.81 -6.36
N ILE A 85 -7.34 -25.92 -5.74
CA ILE A 85 -6.33 -25.92 -4.68
C ILE A 85 -4.99 -25.36 -5.18
N TYR A 86 -4.54 -25.79 -6.35
CA TYR A 86 -3.27 -25.31 -6.91
C TYR A 86 -3.38 -23.84 -7.37
N ALA A 87 -4.51 -23.42 -7.95
CA ALA A 87 -4.75 -22.03 -8.31
C ALA A 87 -4.72 -21.10 -7.08
N LEU A 88 -5.41 -21.48 -5.98
CA LEU A 88 -5.36 -20.76 -4.71
C LEU A 88 -3.95 -20.70 -4.12
N LYS A 89 -3.18 -21.81 -4.17
CA LYS A 89 -1.79 -21.80 -3.69
C LYS A 89 -0.94 -20.81 -4.48
N VAL A 90 -1.04 -20.81 -5.81
CA VAL A 90 -0.30 -19.85 -6.66
C VAL A 90 -0.71 -18.42 -6.35
N GLU A 91 -2.02 -18.13 -6.20
CA GLU A 91 -2.52 -16.81 -5.82
C GLU A 91 -1.90 -16.33 -4.50
N MET A 92 -1.95 -17.17 -3.46
CA MET A 92 -1.44 -16.81 -2.13
C MET A 92 0.08 -16.62 -2.10
N TYR A 93 0.83 -17.52 -2.75
CA TYR A 93 2.28 -17.43 -2.80
C TYR A 93 2.75 -16.22 -3.62
N LEU A 94 2.14 -15.96 -4.76
CA LEU A 94 2.43 -14.79 -5.58
C LEU A 94 2.10 -13.49 -4.84
N GLY A 95 0.94 -13.47 -4.16
CA GLY A 95 0.54 -12.33 -3.32
C GLY A 95 1.52 -12.08 -2.17
N ARG A 96 1.99 -13.14 -1.50
CA ARG A 96 3.02 -13.06 -0.46
C ARG A 96 4.33 -12.50 -1.01
N ASP A 97 4.82 -13.04 -2.12
CA ASP A 97 6.12 -12.66 -2.67
C ASP A 97 6.12 -11.22 -3.20
N LEU A 98 5.02 -10.77 -3.82
CA LEU A 98 4.83 -9.38 -4.23
C LEU A 98 4.81 -8.44 -3.02
N LYS A 99 4.04 -8.78 -1.97
CA LYS A 99 3.97 -7.97 -0.74
C LYS A 99 5.33 -7.87 -0.06
N ARG A 100 6.04 -9.00 0.08
CA ARG A 100 7.36 -9.03 0.69
C ARG A 100 8.34 -8.15 -0.08
N LYS A 101 8.44 -8.34 -1.41
CA LYS A 101 9.37 -7.55 -2.22
C LYS A 101 9.04 -6.06 -2.23
N LEU A 102 7.75 -5.70 -2.21
CA LEU A 102 7.32 -4.30 -2.06
C LEU A 102 7.69 -3.74 -0.70
N PHE A 103 7.47 -4.50 0.37
CA PHE A 103 7.81 -4.08 1.72
C PHE A 103 9.32 -3.92 1.89
N ASP A 104 10.12 -4.89 1.43
CA ASP A 104 11.58 -4.81 1.44
C ASP A 104 12.07 -3.57 0.66
N HIS A 105 11.46 -3.31 -0.51
CA HIS A 105 11.80 -2.13 -1.30
C HIS A 105 11.40 -0.81 -0.62
N LEU A 106 10.24 -0.76 0.03
CA LEU A 106 9.83 0.42 0.82
C LEU A 106 10.87 0.77 1.88
N GLN A 107 11.45 -0.22 2.57
CA GLN A 107 12.49 0.03 3.59
C GLN A 107 13.77 0.65 3.02
N THR A 108 13.97 0.61 1.70
CA THR A 108 15.15 1.22 1.04
C THR A 108 14.88 2.63 0.49
N LEU A 109 13.62 3.09 0.52
CA LEU A 109 13.25 4.42 0.03
C LEU A 109 13.60 5.51 1.03
N ASP A 110 13.92 6.68 0.50
CA ASP A 110 14.25 7.87 1.28
C ASP A 110 13.03 8.58 1.90
N PHE A 111 13.28 9.49 2.81
CA PHE A 111 12.27 10.27 3.53
C PHE A 111 11.36 11.09 2.61
N SER A 112 11.89 11.57 1.48
CA SER A 112 11.14 12.36 0.50
C SER A 112 9.92 11.61 -0.05
N TYR A 113 10.05 10.28 -0.26
CA TYR A 113 8.94 9.45 -0.70
C TYR A 113 7.80 9.44 0.32
N TYR A 114 8.11 9.27 1.60
CA TYR A 114 7.11 9.19 2.68
C TYR A 114 6.44 10.54 2.94
N ASN A 115 7.18 11.64 2.81
CA ASN A 115 6.64 12.99 2.96
C ASN A 115 5.67 13.37 1.84
N THR A 116 5.88 12.86 0.62
CA THR A 116 5.07 13.21 -0.55
C THR A 116 3.95 12.21 -0.84
N THR A 117 4.02 10.98 -0.29
CA THR A 117 3.06 9.93 -0.60
C THR A 117 2.22 9.56 0.64
N PRO A 118 0.90 9.79 0.61
CA PRO A 118 0.04 9.42 1.74
C PRO A 118 0.11 7.93 2.08
N VAL A 119 0.17 7.60 3.38
CA VAL A 119 0.24 6.22 3.91
C VAL A 119 -0.87 5.34 3.33
N GLY A 120 -2.10 5.85 3.22
CA GLY A 120 -3.22 5.11 2.61
C GLY A 120 -2.97 4.68 1.17
N THR A 121 -2.21 5.47 0.39
CA THR A 121 -1.82 5.10 -0.98
C THR A 121 -0.80 3.97 -0.98
N ILE A 122 0.16 3.99 -0.07
CA ILE A 122 1.16 2.93 0.11
C ILE A 122 0.46 1.63 0.51
N MET A 123 -0.42 1.69 1.51
CA MET A 123 -1.20 0.54 1.98
C MET A 123 -2.10 -0.06 0.88
N ALA A 124 -2.74 0.79 0.07
CA ALA A 124 -3.53 0.33 -1.07
C ALA A 124 -2.70 -0.45 -2.09
N ARG A 125 -1.46 -0.01 -2.37
CA ARG A 125 -0.53 -0.73 -3.27
C ARG A 125 -0.09 -2.07 -2.68
N LEU A 126 0.25 -2.10 -1.37
CA LEU A 126 0.70 -3.31 -0.68
C LEU A 126 -0.41 -4.36 -0.55
N MET A 127 -1.63 -3.95 -0.22
CA MET A 127 -2.70 -4.88 0.13
C MET A 127 -3.66 -5.14 -1.04
N SER A 128 -4.26 -4.07 -1.60
CA SER A 128 -5.32 -4.20 -2.60
C SER A 128 -4.78 -4.51 -3.99
N ASP A 129 -3.75 -3.76 -4.46
CA ASP A 129 -3.26 -3.91 -5.83
C ASP A 129 -2.51 -5.24 -6.01
N THR A 130 -1.70 -5.67 -5.05
CA THR A 130 -1.03 -6.99 -5.07
C THR A 130 -2.02 -8.15 -5.04
N GLY A 131 -3.08 -8.04 -4.21
CA GLY A 131 -4.13 -9.06 -4.16
C GLY A 131 -4.83 -9.23 -5.51
N LYS A 132 -5.25 -8.12 -6.15
CA LYS A 132 -5.88 -8.16 -7.48
C LYS A 132 -4.97 -8.73 -8.57
N ILE A 133 -3.66 -8.44 -8.51
CA ILE A 133 -2.67 -9.01 -9.42
C ILE A 133 -2.61 -10.53 -9.24
N GLY A 134 -2.52 -11.01 -7.98
CA GLY A 134 -2.50 -12.43 -7.65
C GLY A 134 -3.73 -13.17 -8.19
N THR A 135 -4.93 -12.64 -7.90
CA THR A 135 -6.20 -13.23 -8.36
C THR A 135 -6.29 -13.29 -9.88
N VAL A 136 -5.94 -12.21 -10.58
CA VAL A 136 -6.01 -12.18 -12.05
C VAL A 136 -5.02 -13.15 -12.68
N LEU A 137 -3.80 -13.25 -12.16
CA LEU A 137 -2.81 -14.18 -12.70
C LEU A 137 -3.14 -15.65 -12.43
N ALA A 138 -3.74 -15.97 -11.29
CA ALA A 138 -4.11 -17.33 -10.95
C ALA A 138 -5.40 -17.78 -11.65
N TRP A 139 -6.46 -16.95 -11.64
CA TRP A 139 -7.81 -17.34 -12.07
C TRP A 139 -8.16 -16.87 -13.48
N SER A 140 -7.80 -15.63 -13.85
CA SER A 140 -8.21 -15.14 -15.17
C SER A 140 -7.52 -15.86 -16.33
N LEU A 141 -6.31 -16.36 -16.12
CA LEU A 141 -5.66 -17.22 -17.12
C LEU A 141 -6.41 -18.53 -17.26
N VAL A 142 -6.80 -19.15 -16.14
CA VAL A 142 -7.62 -20.38 -16.12
C VAL A 142 -8.93 -20.13 -16.88
N ASP A 143 -9.66 -19.07 -16.54
CA ASP A 143 -10.93 -18.72 -17.20
C ASP A 143 -10.80 -18.54 -18.72
N ILE A 144 -9.75 -17.83 -19.17
CA ILE A 144 -9.53 -17.58 -20.60
C ILE A 144 -9.26 -18.90 -21.33
N PHE A 145 -8.37 -19.73 -20.79
CA PHE A 145 -8.03 -21.00 -21.40
C PHE A 145 -9.22 -21.96 -21.38
N TRP A 146 -9.89 -22.11 -20.24
CA TRP A 146 -11.07 -22.98 -20.11
C TRP A 146 -12.17 -22.57 -21.07
N SER A 147 -12.59 -21.31 -21.05
CA SER A 147 -13.67 -20.82 -21.91
C SER A 147 -13.32 -20.94 -23.39
N SER A 148 -12.06 -20.63 -23.76
CA SER A 148 -11.60 -20.75 -25.15
C SER A 148 -11.60 -22.21 -25.60
N MET A 149 -11.05 -23.11 -24.78
CA MET A 149 -10.97 -24.54 -25.06
C MET A 149 -12.37 -25.15 -25.17
N TYR A 150 -13.26 -24.77 -24.24
CA TYR A 150 -14.65 -25.25 -24.21
C TYR A 150 -15.41 -24.84 -25.47
N VAL A 151 -15.38 -23.55 -25.85
CA VAL A 151 -16.09 -23.05 -27.06
C VAL A 151 -15.54 -23.71 -28.31
N LEU A 152 -14.20 -23.78 -28.45
CA LEU A 152 -13.57 -24.41 -29.61
C LEU A 152 -13.90 -25.92 -29.69
N GLY A 153 -13.81 -26.61 -28.57
CA GLY A 153 -14.10 -28.04 -28.50
C GLY A 153 -15.55 -28.36 -28.78
N CYS A 154 -16.50 -27.59 -28.24
CA CYS A 154 -17.92 -27.74 -28.57
C CYS A 154 -18.17 -27.52 -30.06
N VAL A 155 -17.56 -26.51 -30.68
CA VAL A 155 -17.67 -26.26 -32.12
C VAL A 155 -17.12 -27.44 -32.90
N VAL A 156 -15.97 -27.96 -32.55
CA VAL A 156 -15.37 -29.15 -33.19
C VAL A 156 -16.29 -30.37 -33.07
N ILE A 157 -16.77 -30.68 -31.87
CA ILE A 157 -17.67 -31.82 -31.64
C ILE A 157 -18.96 -31.66 -32.45
N MET A 158 -19.60 -30.50 -32.44
CA MET A 158 -20.83 -30.23 -33.22
C MET A 158 -20.60 -30.41 -34.72
N LEU A 159 -19.45 -30.00 -35.27
CA LEU A 159 -19.13 -30.20 -36.68
C LEU A 159 -18.93 -31.67 -37.03
N PHE A 160 -18.39 -32.50 -36.13
CA PHE A 160 -18.24 -33.93 -36.34
C PHE A 160 -19.58 -34.67 -36.23
N VAL A 161 -20.47 -34.28 -35.33
CA VAL A 161 -21.81 -34.90 -35.18
C VAL A 161 -22.71 -34.55 -36.38
N ASN A 162 -22.90 -33.27 -36.64
CA ASN A 162 -23.65 -32.82 -37.81
C ASN A 162 -23.32 -31.38 -38.21
N TRP A 163 -22.58 -31.18 -39.30
CA TRP A 163 -22.10 -29.89 -39.74
C TRP A 163 -23.20 -28.87 -40.09
N LYS A 164 -24.37 -29.34 -40.55
CA LYS A 164 -25.51 -28.46 -40.92
C LYS A 164 -26.14 -27.80 -39.70
N LEU A 165 -26.41 -28.57 -38.65
CA LEU A 165 -26.88 -28.04 -37.37
C LEU A 165 -25.83 -27.24 -36.65
N ALA A 166 -24.54 -27.65 -36.73
CA ALA A 166 -23.44 -26.90 -36.16
C ALA A 166 -23.35 -25.46 -36.70
N LEU A 167 -23.48 -25.26 -38.00
CA LEU A 167 -23.47 -23.93 -38.62
C LEU A 167 -24.53 -22.98 -38.05
N ILE A 168 -25.73 -23.50 -37.69
CA ILE A 168 -26.78 -22.68 -37.08
C ILE A 168 -26.33 -22.13 -35.73
N LEU A 169 -25.76 -22.98 -34.87
CA LEU A 169 -25.26 -22.55 -33.53
C LEU A 169 -24.01 -21.69 -33.64
N ILE A 170 -23.06 -22.05 -34.53
CA ILE A 170 -21.86 -21.27 -34.78
C ILE A 170 -22.18 -19.84 -35.22
N ALA A 171 -23.25 -19.64 -36.02
CA ALA A 171 -23.70 -18.30 -36.45
C ALA A 171 -24.21 -17.45 -35.27
N ILE A 172 -24.73 -18.07 -34.20
CA ILE A 172 -25.25 -17.37 -33.01
C ILE A 172 -24.10 -16.92 -32.08
N ILE A 173 -23.01 -17.69 -32.00
CA ILE A 173 -21.87 -17.39 -31.11
C ILE A 173 -21.32 -15.96 -31.30
N PRO A 174 -20.97 -15.49 -32.52
CA PRO A 174 -20.47 -14.13 -32.71
C PRO A 174 -21.51 -13.06 -32.35
N ILE A 175 -22.79 -13.32 -32.51
CA ILE A 175 -23.87 -12.39 -32.14
C ILE A 175 -23.88 -12.22 -30.61
N ILE A 176 -23.85 -13.35 -29.86
CA ILE A 176 -23.72 -13.34 -28.40
C ILE A 176 -22.45 -12.60 -27.99
N ALA A 177 -21.30 -12.87 -28.62
CA ALA A 177 -20.01 -12.25 -28.29
C ALA A 177 -20.05 -10.73 -28.49
N VAL A 178 -20.58 -10.23 -29.61
CA VAL A 178 -20.69 -8.79 -29.89
C VAL A 178 -21.60 -8.10 -28.87
N ILE A 179 -22.79 -8.66 -28.61
CA ILE A 179 -23.71 -8.11 -27.62
C ILE A 179 -23.05 -8.09 -26.23
N THR A 180 -22.42 -9.19 -25.83
CA THR A 180 -21.72 -9.28 -24.56
C THR A 180 -20.63 -8.21 -24.43
N VAL A 181 -19.77 -8.04 -25.43
CA VAL A 181 -18.69 -7.02 -25.41
C VAL A 181 -19.27 -5.61 -25.30
N VAL A 182 -20.35 -5.30 -26.04
CA VAL A 182 -21.00 -3.98 -25.99
C VAL A 182 -21.59 -3.70 -24.60
N PHE A 183 -22.33 -4.67 -24.04
CA PHE A 183 -22.93 -4.52 -22.71
C PHE A 183 -21.85 -4.46 -21.61
N GLN A 184 -20.84 -5.31 -21.65
CA GLN A 184 -19.74 -5.32 -20.67
C GLN A 184 -19.00 -3.99 -20.65
N LYS A 185 -18.72 -3.36 -21.79
CA LYS A 185 -18.13 -2.02 -21.84
C LYS A 185 -19.02 -0.97 -21.15
N LYS A 186 -20.33 -0.98 -21.43
CA LYS A 186 -21.28 -0.05 -20.80
C LYS A 186 -21.39 -0.29 -19.29
N ILE A 187 -21.54 -1.55 -18.87
CA ILE A 187 -21.61 -1.95 -17.45
C ILE A 187 -20.34 -1.53 -16.71
N LEU A 188 -19.17 -1.79 -17.28
CA LEU A 188 -17.89 -1.40 -16.69
C LEU A 188 -17.79 0.13 -16.48
N THR A 189 -18.23 0.92 -17.46
CA THR A 189 -18.21 2.39 -17.37
C THR A 189 -19.13 2.89 -16.26
N VAL A 190 -20.36 2.35 -16.17
CA VAL A 190 -21.30 2.74 -15.12
C VAL A 190 -20.82 2.28 -13.74
N ASN A 191 -20.28 1.05 -13.62
CA ASN A 191 -19.72 0.55 -12.36
C ASN A 191 -18.49 1.36 -11.89
N ARG A 192 -17.69 1.93 -12.80
CA ARG A 192 -16.63 2.87 -12.44
C ARG A 192 -17.20 4.16 -11.82
N ARG A 193 -18.31 4.68 -12.38
CA ARG A 193 -19.00 5.83 -11.83
C ARG A 193 -19.61 5.55 -10.46
N VAL A 194 -20.27 4.38 -10.29
CA VAL A 194 -20.78 3.92 -8.97
C VAL A 194 -19.67 3.92 -7.93
N ARG A 195 -18.50 3.37 -8.26
CA ARG A 195 -17.34 3.37 -7.33
C ARG A 195 -16.84 4.79 -7.00
N ALA A 196 -16.83 5.69 -7.97
CA ALA A 196 -16.43 7.09 -7.72
C ALA A 196 -17.41 7.80 -6.78
N ILE A 197 -18.72 7.63 -6.99
CA ILE A 197 -19.75 8.21 -6.12
C ILE A 197 -19.72 7.55 -4.72
N ASN A 198 -19.47 6.23 -4.63
CA ASN A 198 -19.32 5.56 -3.35
C ASN A 198 -18.14 6.11 -2.53
N ALA A 199 -17.02 6.44 -3.18
CA ALA A 199 -15.90 7.11 -2.52
C ALA A 199 -16.29 8.52 -2.02
N GLU A 200 -17.16 9.23 -2.76
CA GLU A 200 -17.69 10.53 -2.34
C GLU A 200 -18.65 10.40 -1.15
N VAL A 201 -19.52 9.39 -1.13
CA VAL A 201 -20.36 9.05 0.04
C VAL A 201 -19.50 8.78 1.26
N THR A 202 -18.45 7.95 1.10
CA THR A 202 -17.51 7.66 2.20
C THR A 202 -16.80 8.90 2.71
N ARG A 203 -16.42 9.82 1.81
CA ARG A 203 -15.83 11.11 2.18
C ARG A 203 -16.79 11.94 3.03
N HIS A 204 -18.06 12.07 2.61
CA HIS A 204 -19.08 12.77 3.38
C HIS A 204 -19.33 12.17 4.77
N TYR A 205 -19.33 10.84 4.88
CA TYR A 205 -19.40 10.18 6.20
C TYR A 205 -18.20 10.54 7.08
N ASN A 206 -16.97 10.42 6.54
CA ASN A 206 -15.77 10.77 7.30
C ASN A 206 -15.77 12.24 7.74
N GLU A 207 -16.12 13.16 6.84
CA GLU A 207 -16.23 14.60 7.16
C GLU A 207 -17.34 14.86 8.19
N GLY A 208 -18.51 14.21 8.06
CA GLY A 208 -19.62 14.37 8.99
C GLY A 208 -19.32 13.83 10.40
N ILE A 209 -18.63 12.68 10.48
CA ILE A 209 -18.27 12.06 11.77
C ILE A 209 -17.11 12.84 12.41
N SER A 210 -16.02 13.05 11.69
CA SER A 210 -14.84 13.77 12.22
C SER A 210 -15.13 15.23 12.53
N GLY A 211 -16.00 15.87 11.73
CA GLY A 211 -16.44 17.26 11.92
C GLY A 211 -17.70 17.43 12.75
N ALA A 212 -18.20 16.39 13.44
CA ALA A 212 -19.48 16.43 14.15
C ALA A 212 -19.54 17.56 15.20
N LYS A 213 -18.47 17.76 15.97
CA LYS A 213 -18.37 18.84 16.97
C LYS A 213 -18.48 20.21 16.31
N THR A 214 -17.74 20.42 15.22
CA THR A 214 -17.77 21.68 14.45
C THR A 214 -19.13 21.92 13.82
N SER A 215 -19.74 20.88 13.22
CA SER A 215 -21.08 20.99 12.62
C SER A 215 -22.13 21.41 13.64
N LYS A 216 -22.11 20.82 14.83
CA LYS A 216 -23.02 21.18 15.93
C LYS A 216 -22.77 22.59 16.47
N THR A 217 -21.50 22.98 16.61
CA THR A 217 -21.14 24.30 17.12
C THR A 217 -21.55 25.42 16.15
N LEU A 218 -21.45 25.16 14.85
CA LEU A 218 -21.80 26.11 13.78
C LEU A 218 -23.26 25.98 13.33
N VAL A 219 -24.03 25.01 13.84
CA VAL A 219 -25.45 24.75 13.50
C VAL A 219 -25.62 24.60 11.97
N ILE A 220 -24.76 23.75 11.35
CA ILE A 220 -24.75 23.55 9.88
C ILE A 220 -25.26 22.15 9.47
N GLU A 221 -25.96 21.43 10.37
CA GLU A 221 -26.47 20.08 10.10
C GLU A 221 -27.38 20.04 8.87
N GLU A 222 -28.28 21.00 8.71
CA GLU A 222 -29.19 21.08 7.56
C GLU A 222 -28.42 21.25 6.22
N LYS A 223 -27.35 22.07 6.25
CA LYS A 223 -26.49 22.25 5.06
C LYS A 223 -25.77 20.96 4.70
N ASN A 224 -25.25 20.25 5.70
CA ASN A 224 -24.53 18.97 5.51
C ASN A 224 -25.49 17.89 5.03
N ASP A 225 -26.71 17.83 5.58
CA ASP A 225 -27.75 16.89 5.18
C ASP A 225 -28.17 17.08 3.71
N LYS A 226 -28.45 18.33 3.28
CA LYS A 226 -28.75 18.63 1.88
C LYS A 226 -27.60 18.29 0.92
N ALA A 227 -26.34 18.49 1.35
CA ALA A 227 -25.19 18.12 0.55
C ALA A 227 -25.08 16.61 0.41
N PHE A 228 -25.29 15.87 1.50
CA PHE A 228 -25.29 14.41 1.50
C PHE A 228 -26.46 13.82 0.70
N GLU A 229 -27.67 14.35 0.83
CA GLU A 229 -28.86 13.93 0.08
C GLU A 229 -28.60 13.95 -1.43
N LYS A 230 -27.94 15.00 -1.93
CA LYS A 230 -27.58 15.11 -3.36
C LYS A 230 -26.66 13.96 -3.81
N VAL A 231 -25.63 13.65 -3.01
CA VAL A 231 -24.69 12.57 -3.33
C VAL A 231 -25.37 11.21 -3.22
N ALA A 232 -26.23 11.02 -2.21
CA ALA A 232 -27.03 9.81 -2.04
C ALA A 232 -27.99 9.57 -3.22
N GLU A 233 -28.64 10.62 -3.73
CA GLU A 233 -29.50 10.55 -4.91
C GLU A 233 -28.71 10.24 -6.19
N ASP A 234 -27.53 10.82 -6.38
CA ASP A 234 -26.63 10.47 -7.48
C ASP A 234 -26.18 9.01 -7.39
N MET A 235 -25.90 8.51 -6.18
CA MET A 235 -25.59 7.10 -5.92
C MET A 235 -26.77 6.21 -6.31
N ARG A 236 -27.97 6.54 -5.84
CA ARG A 236 -29.21 5.81 -6.16
C ARG A 236 -29.45 5.73 -7.67
N SER A 237 -29.44 6.88 -8.34
CA SER A 237 -29.74 6.97 -9.78
C SER A 237 -28.72 6.22 -10.63
N THR A 238 -27.42 6.35 -10.29
CA THR A 238 -26.33 5.66 -11.00
C THR A 238 -26.36 4.16 -10.76
N THR A 239 -26.65 3.72 -9.52
CA THR A 239 -26.79 2.30 -9.17
C THR A 239 -27.99 1.68 -9.89
N ILE A 240 -29.14 2.36 -9.92
CA ILE A 240 -30.31 1.91 -10.69
C ILE A 240 -29.96 1.75 -12.18
N ARG A 241 -29.18 2.68 -12.75
CA ARG A 241 -28.72 2.56 -14.15
C ARG A 241 -27.84 1.33 -14.37
N ALA A 242 -26.92 1.02 -13.43
CA ALA A 242 -26.09 -0.19 -13.50
C ALA A 242 -26.94 -1.47 -13.44
N VAL A 243 -27.90 -1.51 -12.51
CA VAL A 243 -28.83 -2.64 -12.36
C VAL A 243 -29.70 -2.81 -13.61
N ARG A 244 -30.25 -1.72 -14.17
CA ARG A 244 -31.04 -1.77 -15.42
C ARG A 244 -30.26 -2.35 -16.59
N LEU A 245 -28.97 -1.99 -16.73
CA LEU A 245 -28.12 -2.55 -17.79
C LEU A 245 -27.97 -4.07 -17.66
N ASN A 246 -27.77 -4.57 -16.43
CA ASN A 246 -27.69 -5.99 -16.15
C ASN A 246 -29.05 -6.68 -16.36
N ALA A 247 -30.15 -6.04 -15.89
CA ALA A 247 -31.52 -6.55 -16.03
C ALA A 247 -31.97 -6.66 -17.48
N VAL A 248 -31.45 -5.85 -18.40
CA VAL A 248 -31.72 -5.94 -19.83
C VAL A 248 -30.79 -6.94 -20.53
N TYR A 249 -29.52 -6.99 -20.11
CA TYR A 249 -28.49 -7.84 -20.71
C TYR A 249 -28.81 -9.34 -20.58
N ILE A 250 -29.14 -9.80 -19.36
CA ILE A 250 -29.38 -11.22 -19.09
C ILE A 250 -30.54 -11.77 -19.94
N PRO A 251 -31.74 -11.15 -19.97
CA PRO A 251 -32.84 -11.63 -20.83
C PRO A 251 -32.52 -11.63 -22.34
N ILE A 252 -31.72 -10.67 -22.81
CA ILE A 252 -31.31 -10.66 -24.23
C ILE A 252 -30.47 -11.90 -24.56
N ILE A 253 -29.51 -12.25 -23.69
CA ILE A 253 -28.71 -13.47 -23.90
C ILE A 253 -29.59 -14.72 -23.82
N SER A 254 -30.48 -14.81 -22.82
CA SER A 254 -31.41 -15.93 -22.67
C SER A 254 -32.33 -16.06 -23.90
N PHE A 255 -32.80 -14.94 -24.45
CA PHE A 255 -33.62 -14.92 -25.67
C PHE A 255 -32.84 -15.43 -26.90
N LEU A 256 -31.58 -15.01 -27.07
CA LEU A 256 -30.73 -15.51 -28.16
C LEU A 256 -30.44 -17.01 -28.00
N THR A 257 -30.21 -17.47 -26.79
CA THR A 257 -30.07 -18.90 -26.49
C THR A 257 -31.34 -19.67 -26.84
N ALA A 258 -32.50 -19.15 -26.46
CA ALA A 258 -33.80 -19.74 -26.80
C ALA A 258 -34.06 -19.80 -28.32
N ILE A 259 -33.67 -18.77 -29.08
CA ILE A 259 -33.67 -18.80 -30.54
C ILE A 259 -32.81 -19.95 -31.07
N GLY A 260 -31.59 -20.11 -30.52
CA GLY A 260 -30.69 -21.22 -30.88
C GLY A 260 -31.36 -22.57 -30.67
N VAL A 261 -31.96 -22.79 -29.51
CA VAL A 261 -32.70 -24.02 -29.19
C VAL A 261 -33.87 -24.21 -30.12
N ALA A 262 -34.68 -23.18 -30.40
CA ALA A 262 -35.81 -23.26 -31.29
C ALA A 262 -35.41 -23.63 -32.75
N LEU A 263 -34.30 -23.05 -33.24
CA LEU A 263 -33.76 -23.39 -34.56
C LEU A 263 -33.24 -24.83 -34.62
N VAL A 264 -32.55 -25.30 -33.57
CA VAL A 264 -32.14 -26.71 -33.47
C VAL A 264 -33.33 -27.64 -33.41
N LEU A 265 -34.38 -27.33 -32.63
CA LEU A 265 -35.59 -28.13 -32.55
C LEU A 265 -36.33 -28.20 -33.90
N ASN A 266 -36.48 -27.07 -34.60
CA ASN A 266 -37.15 -27.03 -35.88
C ASN A 266 -36.38 -27.79 -36.96
N GLN A 267 -35.09 -27.46 -37.15
CA GLN A 267 -34.30 -28.08 -38.21
C GLN A 267 -33.86 -29.50 -37.85
N GLY A 268 -33.43 -29.71 -36.59
CA GLY A 268 -33.04 -31.02 -36.06
C GLY A 268 -34.25 -31.98 -36.02
N GLY A 269 -35.43 -31.50 -35.61
CA GLY A 269 -36.64 -32.29 -35.62
C GLY A 269 -37.01 -32.77 -37.02
N ASN A 270 -36.91 -31.90 -38.04
CA ASN A 270 -37.10 -32.34 -39.44
C ASN A 270 -36.08 -33.40 -39.85
N MET A 271 -34.80 -33.21 -39.48
CA MET A 271 -33.74 -34.18 -39.79
C MET A 271 -33.92 -35.53 -39.08
N VAL A 272 -34.48 -35.53 -37.86
CA VAL A 272 -34.87 -36.76 -37.14
C VAL A 272 -36.02 -37.46 -37.89
N LEU A 273 -37.06 -36.72 -38.34
CA LEU A 273 -38.18 -37.30 -39.07
C LEU A 273 -37.75 -37.93 -40.40
N PHE A 274 -36.71 -37.38 -41.06
CA PHE A 274 -36.16 -37.95 -42.30
C PHE A 274 -35.06 -39.00 -42.04
N GLY A 275 -34.70 -39.25 -40.79
CA GLY A 275 -33.65 -40.25 -40.41
C GLY A 275 -32.22 -39.79 -40.64
N ASP A 276 -31.96 -38.49 -40.85
CA ASP A 276 -30.63 -37.91 -41.05
C ASP A 276 -29.80 -37.84 -39.74
N ILE A 277 -30.50 -37.73 -38.61
CA ILE A 277 -29.88 -37.72 -37.25
C ILE A 277 -30.77 -38.46 -36.26
N THR A 278 -30.21 -38.87 -35.12
CA THR A 278 -30.94 -39.48 -34.01
C THR A 278 -31.57 -38.43 -33.08
N VAL A 279 -32.53 -38.87 -32.24
CA VAL A 279 -33.11 -38.03 -31.18
C VAL A 279 -32.05 -37.63 -30.17
N GLY A 280 -31.10 -38.52 -29.87
CA GLY A 280 -29.96 -38.25 -28.96
C GLY A 280 -29.01 -37.19 -29.54
N GLU A 281 -28.68 -37.27 -30.85
CA GLU A 281 -27.87 -36.25 -31.49
C GLU A 281 -28.54 -34.87 -31.43
N MET A 282 -29.86 -34.78 -31.68
CA MET A 282 -30.60 -33.54 -31.50
C MET A 282 -30.53 -33.03 -30.06
N THR A 283 -30.61 -33.93 -29.06
CA THR A 283 -30.48 -33.60 -27.64
C THR A 283 -29.09 -33.02 -27.32
N VAL A 284 -28.01 -33.55 -27.91
CA VAL A 284 -26.64 -32.99 -27.80
C VAL A 284 -26.61 -31.54 -28.27
N PHE A 285 -27.19 -31.24 -29.45
CA PHE A 285 -27.22 -29.86 -29.97
C PHE A 285 -28.02 -28.91 -29.08
N ILE A 286 -29.14 -29.36 -28.51
CA ILE A 286 -29.95 -28.58 -27.56
C ILE A 286 -29.11 -28.25 -26.33
N ASN A 287 -28.40 -29.23 -25.76
CA ASN A 287 -27.54 -28.99 -24.59
C ASN A 287 -26.40 -28.00 -24.89
N TYR A 288 -25.73 -28.15 -26.05
CA TYR A 288 -24.69 -27.17 -26.42
C TYR A 288 -25.29 -25.78 -26.65
N ALA A 289 -26.50 -25.67 -27.27
CA ALA A 289 -27.17 -24.38 -27.46
C ALA A 289 -27.44 -23.68 -26.11
N LEU A 290 -27.82 -24.43 -25.07
CA LEU A 290 -28.11 -23.90 -23.74
C LEU A 290 -26.84 -23.43 -23.01
N ILE A 291 -25.71 -24.12 -23.14
CA ILE A 291 -24.53 -23.91 -22.33
C ILE A 291 -23.53 -22.96 -22.99
N ILE A 292 -23.46 -22.86 -24.34
CA ILE A 292 -22.41 -22.15 -25.08
C ILE A 292 -22.31 -20.64 -24.74
N ALA A 293 -23.41 -20.04 -24.26
CA ALA A 293 -23.45 -18.63 -23.93
C ALA A 293 -22.58 -18.26 -22.72
N ASP A 294 -22.47 -19.14 -21.72
CA ASP A 294 -21.75 -18.86 -20.47
C ASP A 294 -20.22 -18.71 -20.64
N PRO A 295 -19.51 -19.63 -21.34
CA PRO A 295 -18.09 -19.45 -21.64
C PRO A 295 -17.80 -18.19 -22.46
N VAL A 296 -18.68 -17.82 -23.40
CA VAL A 296 -18.52 -16.59 -24.20
C VAL A 296 -18.64 -15.35 -23.30
N GLN A 297 -19.58 -15.35 -22.37
CA GLN A 297 -19.73 -14.26 -21.38
C GLN A 297 -18.53 -14.21 -20.42
N GLN A 298 -18.04 -15.38 -19.97
CA GLN A 298 -16.89 -15.46 -19.08
C GLN A 298 -15.64 -14.88 -19.74
N LEU A 299 -15.36 -15.22 -21.01
CA LEU A 299 -14.26 -14.63 -21.77
C LEU A 299 -14.33 -13.10 -21.78
N ALA A 300 -15.49 -12.53 -22.07
CA ALA A 300 -15.64 -11.07 -22.14
C ALA A 300 -15.42 -10.40 -20.75
N ARG A 301 -15.93 -11.02 -19.68
CA ARG A 301 -15.72 -10.55 -18.29
C ARG A 301 -14.24 -10.61 -17.90
N THR A 302 -13.60 -11.73 -18.17
CA THR A 302 -12.19 -11.96 -17.80
C THR A 302 -11.26 -11.04 -18.58
N ILE A 303 -11.49 -10.81 -19.88
CA ILE A 303 -10.73 -9.82 -20.66
C ILE A 303 -10.89 -8.41 -20.05
N SER A 304 -12.09 -8.04 -19.63
CA SER A 304 -12.33 -6.73 -18.97
C SER A 304 -11.59 -6.61 -17.63
N ASN A 305 -11.55 -7.67 -16.84
CA ASN A 305 -10.79 -7.73 -15.58
C ASN A 305 -9.28 -7.63 -15.84
N PHE A 306 -8.80 -8.31 -16.87
CA PHE A 306 -7.39 -8.24 -17.28
C PHE A 306 -6.97 -6.80 -17.61
N ILE A 307 -7.77 -6.11 -18.43
CA ILE A 307 -7.52 -4.69 -18.79
C ILE A 307 -7.59 -3.78 -17.56
N SER A 308 -8.50 -4.02 -16.63
CA SER A 308 -8.64 -3.18 -15.43
C SER A 308 -7.47 -3.38 -14.45
N THR A 309 -6.91 -4.59 -14.38
CA THR A 309 -5.79 -4.92 -13.48
C THR A 309 -4.47 -4.38 -13.99
N GLN A 310 -4.35 -4.07 -15.28
CA GLN A 310 -3.14 -3.44 -15.83
C GLN A 310 -2.74 -2.18 -15.05
N VAL A 311 -3.70 -1.36 -14.62
CA VAL A 311 -3.43 -0.15 -13.81
C VAL A 311 -2.81 -0.50 -12.45
N ASN A 312 -3.24 -1.60 -11.84
CA ASN A 312 -2.68 -2.05 -10.56
C ASN A 312 -1.23 -2.52 -10.75
N ILE A 313 -0.95 -3.22 -11.86
CA ILE A 313 0.43 -3.64 -12.20
C ILE A 313 1.32 -2.42 -12.44
N GLU A 314 0.83 -1.41 -13.16
CA GLU A 314 1.58 -0.18 -13.41
C GLU A 314 1.93 0.54 -12.09
N ARG A 315 0.99 0.61 -11.13
CA ARG A 315 1.24 1.22 -9.81
C ARG A 315 2.24 0.44 -8.97
N VAL A 316 2.12 -0.89 -8.94
CA VAL A 316 3.04 -1.77 -8.21
C VAL A 316 4.43 -1.73 -8.84
N SER A 317 4.51 -1.82 -10.18
CA SER A 317 5.80 -1.73 -10.90
C SER A 317 6.46 -0.36 -10.73
N ALA A 318 5.68 0.73 -10.81
CA ALA A 318 6.21 2.07 -10.59
C ALA A 318 6.78 2.26 -9.17
N LEU A 319 6.19 1.58 -8.17
CA LEU A 319 6.75 1.58 -6.83
C LEU A 319 8.04 0.78 -6.76
N LEU A 320 8.09 -0.43 -7.33
CA LEU A 320 9.29 -1.28 -7.35
C LEU A 320 10.46 -0.68 -8.16
N GLU A 321 10.15 0.14 -9.16
CA GLU A 321 11.14 0.80 -10.01
C GLU A 321 11.55 2.19 -9.50
N ARG A 322 10.93 2.66 -8.42
CA ARG A 322 11.29 3.94 -7.83
C ARG A 322 12.63 3.81 -7.13
N GLU A 323 13.62 4.50 -7.64
CA GLU A 323 14.92 4.61 -6.97
C GLU A 323 14.85 5.66 -5.85
N PRO A 324 15.48 5.41 -4.69
CA PRO A 324 15.67 6.43 -3.67
C PRO A 324 16.51 7.58 -4.23
N LEU A 325 16.17 8.82 -3.86
CA LEU A 325 16.94 10.01 -4.24
C LEU A 325 18.31 10.03 -3.55
N ILE A 326 18.36 9.52 -2.33
CA ILE A 326 19.56 9.40 -1.53
C ILE A 326 19.93 7.93 -1.44
N LYS A 327 21.14 7.60 -1.88
CA LYS A 327 21.65 6.23 -1.86
C LYS A 327 23.15 6.21 -1.65
N ASP A 328 23.61 5.22 -0.92
CA ASP A 328 25.03 4.97 -0.79
C ASP A 328 25.64 4.53 -2.11
N THR A 329 26.89 4.95 -2.39
CA THR A 329 27.60 4.52 -3.60
C THR A 329 27.94 3.03 -3.55
N PRO A 330 28.19 2.36 -4.69
CA PRO A 330 28.57 0.95 -4.70
C PRO A 330 29.81 0.66 -3.81
N GLU A 331 30.78 1.56 -3.77
CA GLU A 331 31.98 1.42 -2.93
C GLU A 331 31.63 1.50 -1.43
N VAL A 332 30.70 2.39 -1.06
CA VAL A 332 30.20 2.51 0.32
C VAL A 332 29.43 1.25 0.71
N ILE A 333 28.58 0.73 -0.17
CA ILE A 333 27.83 -0.51 0.07
C ILE A 333 28.77 -1.71 0.21
N GLU A 334 29.80 -1.79 -0.62
CA GLU A 334 30.79 -2.88 -0.53
C GLU A 334 31.51 -2.86 0.84
N LYS A 335 31.88 -1.67 1.32
CA LYS A 335 32.58 -1.50 2.59
C LYS A 335 31.66 -1.69 3.80
N TYR A 336 30.48 -1.07 3.80
CA TYR A 336 29.64 -0.95 5.00
C TYR A 336 28.40 -1.87 5.01
N GLY A 337 28.10 -2.55 3.88
CA GLY A 337 26.93 -3.40 3.74
C GLY A 337 25.65 -2.64 3.39
N THR A 338 24.51 -3.34 3.47
CA THR A 338 23.16 -2.80 3.21
C THR A 338 22.34 -2.74 4.49
N ALA A 339 21.14 -2.15 4.44
CA ALA A 339 20.18 -2.12 5.56
C ALA A 339 19.81 -3.53 6.07
N PHE A 340 19.84 -4.54 5.19
CA PHE A 340 19.50 -5.93 5.53
C PHE A 340 20.71 -6.82 5.83
N ASP A 341 21.92 -6.34 5.53
CA ASP A 341 23.20 -7.02 5.80
C ASP A 341 24.28 -6.00 6.10
N PRO A 342 24.25 -5.36 7.30
CA PRO A 342 25.19 -4.33 7.69
C PRO A 342 26.53 -4.94 8.14
N LYS A 343 27.64 -4.42 7.62
CA LYS A 343 29.01 -4.78 8.03
C LYS A 343 29.49 -3.85 9.15
N ARG A 344 28.96 -4.07 10.37
CA ARG A 344 29.19 -3.20 11.53
C ARG A 344 30.66 -3.16 11.97
N GLU A 345 31.44 -4.17 11.67
CA GLU A 345 32.88 -4.25 11.93
C GLU A 345 33.68 -3.16 11.21
N ASN A 346 33.14 -2.59 10.14
CA ASN A 346 33.75 -1.52 9.37
C ASN A 346 33.30 -0.10 9.80
N TRP A 347 32.45 0.00 10.84
CA TRP A 347 31.93 1.27 11.30
C TRP A 347 32.96 2.00 12.16
N GLU A 348 33.35 3.19 11.73
CA GLU A 348 34.26 4.06 12.43
C GLU A 348 33.53 4.80 13.57
N PRO A 349 34.16 5.04 14.74
CA PRO A 349 33.55 5.86 15.80
C PRO A 349 33.26 7.28 15.30
N ILE A 350 32.09 7.82 15.65
CA ILE A 350 31.73 9.22 15.40
C ILE A 350 32.11 10.05 16.62
N GLN A 351 32.80 11.20 16.40
CA GLN A 351 33.04 12.23 17.42
C GLN A 351 31.93 13.28 17.41
N GLY A 352 31.38 13.59 16.23
CA GLY A 352 30.25 14.49 16.05
C GLY A 352 30.63 15.91 15.65
N HIS A 353 31.86 16.16 15.13
CA HIS A 353 32.18 17.43 14.48
C HIS A 353 31.48 17.54 13.15
N ILE A 354 30.67 18.58 12.93
CA ILE A 354 29.86 18.76 11.73
C ILE A 354 30.20 20.08 11.05
N THR A 355 30.58 20.02 9.76
CA THR A 355 30.93 21.22 8.99
C THR A 355 30.04 21.28 7.73
N PHE A 356 29.33 22.38 7.57
CA PHE A 356 28.64 22.75 6.33
C PHE A 356 29.62 23.62 5.51
N ASP A 357 29.99 23.16 4.32
CA ASP A 357 30.94 23.80 3.43
C ASP A 357 30.23 24.26 2.15
N ASP A 358 29.90 25.54 2.09
CA ASP A 358 29.21 26.24 1.00
C ASP A 358 27.94 25.55 0.50
N VAL A 359 27.07 25.17 1.42
CA VAL A 359 25.87 24.35 1.17
C VAL A 359 24.76 25.19 0.57
N THR A 360 24.31 24.80 -0.63
CA THR A 360 23.05 25.25 -1.22
C THR A 360 22.07 24.07 -1.29
N PHE A 361 20.82 24.31 -0.91
CA PHE A 361 19.80 23.25 -0.91
C PHE A 361 18.43 23.75 -1.38
N ARG A 362 17.82 22.91 -2.21
CA ARG A 362 16.42 23.05 -2.68
C ARG A 362 15.73 21.69 -2.59
N TYR A 363 14.48 21.69 -2.09
CA TYR A 363 13.67 20.47 -2.10
C TYR A 363 13.37 20.00 -3.52
N PRO A 364 13.25 18.68 -3.76
CA PRO A 364 13.03 18.12 -5.12
C PRO A 364 11.76 18.62 -5.82
N ASP A 365 10.74 18.99 -5.05
CA ASP A 365 9.45 19.56 -5.50
C ASP A 365 9.37 21.10 -5.39
N GLY A 366 10.43 21.72 -4.85
CA GLY A 366 10.53 23.17 -4.66
C GLY A 366 11.15 23.88 -5.86
N VAL A 367 10.79 25.16 -6.04
CA VAL A 367 11.35 26.04 -7.08
C VAL A 367 12.47 26.91 -6.52
N GLU A 368 12.40 27.30 -5.24
CA GLU A 368 13.32 28.23 -4.58
C GLU A 368 14.33 27.48 -3.71
N ASN A 369 15.52 28.03 -3.58
CA ASN A 369 16.51 27.54 -2.65
C ASN A 369 16.08 27.87 -1.22
N VAL A 370 16.18 26.88 -0.34
CA VAL A 370 15.88 27.06 1.10
C VAL A 370 17.14 27.48 1.85
N LEU A 371 18.31 27.02 1.42
CA LEU A 371 19.62 27.47 1.90
C LEU A 371 20.46 27.88 0.69
N GLU A 372 21.22 28.97 0.80
CA GLU A 372 22.13 29.47 -0.23
C GLU A 372 23.48 29.83 0.36
N HIS A 373 24.55 29.21 -0.16
CA HIS A 373 25.95 29.44 0.25
C HIS A 373 26.11 29.40 1.77
N PHE A 374 25.50 28.41 2.41
CA PHE A 374 25.46 28.27 3.85
C PHE A 374 26.74 27.55 4.34
N SER A 375 27.49 28.21 5.21
CA SER A 375 28.68 27.63 5.82
C SER A 375 28.61 27.76 7.34
N LEU A 376 28.90 26.65 8.04
CA LEU A 376 28.85 26.59 9.50
C LEU A 376 29.79 25.47 9.98
N ASP A 377 30.55 25.75 11.04
CA ASP A 377 31.39 24.77 11.70
C ASP A 377 30.88 24.53 13.13
N ILE A 378 30.60 23.29 13.48
CA ILE A 378 30.07 22.88 14.78
C ILE A 378 31.03 21.87 15.40
N PRO A 379 31.82 22.28 16.41
CA PRO A 379 32.71 21.37 17.11
C PRO A 379 31.98 20.22 17.80
N ALA A 380 32.64 19.07 17.94
CA ALA A 380 32.09 17.93 18.66
C ALA A 380 31.69 18.30 20.10
N GLY A 381 30.54 17.84 20.55
CA GLY A 381 30.02 18.09 21.89
C GLY A 381 29.35 19.45 22.08
N THR A 382 29.13 20.21 21.01
CA THR A 382 28.45 21.53 21.05
C THR A 382 26.95 21.39 20.95
N THR A 383 26.20 22.04 21.82
CA THR A 383 24.73 22.16 21.72
C THR A 383 24.38 23.41 20.95
N VAL A 384 23.73 23.22 19.79
CA VAL A 384 23.31 24.26 18.86
C VAL A 384 21.80 24.46 18.91
N ALA A 385 21.33 25.62 19.34
CA ALA A 385 19.93 26.00 19.27
C ALA A 385 19.64 26.76 17.95
N ILE A 386 18.63 26.35 17.22
CA ILE A 386 18.23 26.99 15.95
C ILE A 386 16.92 27.71 16.17
N VAL A 387 16.95 29.04 16.01
CA VAL A 387 15.84 29.96 16.28
C VAL A 387 15.47 30.72 15.01
N GLY A 388 14.19 31.02 14.84
CA GLY A 388 13.69 31.77 13.67
C GLY A 388 12.22 31.52 13.41
N GLU A 389 11.63 32.27 12.51
CA GLU A 389 10.22 32.13 12.13
C GLU A 389 9.93 30.75 11.47
N THR A 390 8.65 30.37 11.46
CA THR A 390 8.21 29.17 10.73
C THR A 390 8.53 29.35 9.24
N GLY A 391 9.13 28.31 8.62
CA GLY A 391 9.59 28.39 7.24
C GLY A 391 10.97 29.02 7.01
N ALA A 392 11.68 29.43 8.07
CA ALA A 392 13.02 30.03 7.95
C ALA A 392 14.12 29.06 7.48
N GLY A 393 13.88 27.72 7.45
CA GLY A 393 14.86 26.70 7.07
C GLY A 393 15.44 25.91 8.22
N LYS A 394 14.95 26.07 9.46
CA LYS A 394 15.46 25.39 10.68
C LYS A 394 15.50 23.85 10.55
N SER A 395 14.35 23.25 10.27
CA SER A 395 14.26 21.79 10.10
C SER A 395 15.04 21.29 8.88
N THR A 396 15.17 22.13 7.83
CA THR A 396 15.97 21.82 6.65
C THR A 396 17.44 21.65 6.98
N LEU A 397 17.99 22.54 7.82
CA LEU A 397 19.38 22.47 8.28
C LEU A 397 19.65 21.15 9.00
N VAL A 398 18.77 20.80 9.93
CA VAL A 398 18.87 19.56 10.71
C VAL A 398 18.70 18.32 9.83
N ASN A 399 17.74 18.33 8.92
CA ASN A 399 17.54 17.23 7.99
C ASN A 399 18.73 16.98 7.07
N LEU A 400 19.46 18.04 6.69
CA LEU A 400 20.71 17.94 5.94
C LEU A 400 21.85 17.38 6.80
N ALA A 401 21.97 17.81 8.05
CA ALA A 401 22.96 17.26 8.99
C ALA A 401 22.76 15.75 9.22
N CYS A 402 21.49 15.31 9.28
CA CYS A 402 21.11 13.90 9.44
C CYS A 402 21.14 13.09 8.14
N ARG A 403 21.46 13.70 7.00
CA ARG A 403 21.42 13.08 5.67
C ARG A 403 20.03 12.51 5.31
N PHE A 404 18.96 13.13 5.80
CA PHE A 404 17.60 12.87 5.31
C PHE A 404 17.35 13.53 3.95
N PHE A 405 18.14 14.54 3.64
CA PHE A 405 18.32 15.16 2.34
C PHE A 405 19.82 15.39 2.10
N GLU A 406 20.21 15.51 0.85
CA GLU A 406 21.59 15.87 0.46
C GLU A 406 21.61 17.26 -0.18
N PRO A 407 22.69 18.04 0.02
CA PRO A 407 22.83 19.36 -0.57
C PRO A 407 22.80 19.31 -2.09
N THR A 408 22.19 20.32 -2.70
CA THR A 408 22.17 20.50 -4.16
C THR A 408 23.56 20.90 -4.66
N GLU A 409 24.24 21.77 -3.88
CA GLU A 409 25.63 22.19 -4.11
C GLU A 409 26.35 22.28 -2.75
N GLY A 410 27.69 22.17 -2.78
CA GLY A 410 28.50 22.10 -1.57
C GLY A 410 28.54 20.71 -0.96
N ARG A 411 28.99 20.62 0.29
CA ARG A 411 29.16 19.36 1.02
C ARG A 411 29.00 19.53 2.53
N ILE A 412 28.68 18.41 3.18
CA ILE A 412 28.62 18.33 4.64
C ILE A 412 29.65 17.31 5.11
N LEU A 413 30.51 17.75 5.98
CA LEU A 413 31.57 16.91 6.56
C LEU A 413 31.16 16.48 7.97
N ILE A 414 31.36 15.21 8.27
CA ILE A 414 31.28 14.67 9.64
C ILE A 414 32.66 14.15 10.00
N ASP A 415 33.24 14.68 11.10
CA ASP A 415 34.60 14.39 11.51
C ASP A 415 35.63 14.58 10.37
N GLY A 416 35.47 15.68 9.59
CA GLY A 416 36.35 16.09 8.50
C GLY A 416 36.24 15.33 7.21
N LYS A 417 35.30 14.36 7.07
CA LYS A 417 35.05 13.60 5.84
C LYS A 417 33.63 13.84 5.32
N ASP A 418 33.48 13.90 4.00
CA ASP A 418 32.13 14.00 3.39
C ASP A 418 31.27 12.81 3.83
N TYR A 419 30.09 13.09 4.36
CA TYR A 419 29.20 12.05 4.86
C TYR A 419 28.66 11.12 3.76
N ARG A 420 28.76 11.53 2.46
CA ARG A 420 28.42 10.69 1.31
C ARG A 420 29.43 9.56 1.05
N GLU A 421 30.66 9.67 1.59
CA GLU A 421 31.70 8.63 1.53
C GLU A 421 31.50 7.55 2.61
N ARG A 422 30.48 7.69 3.46
CA ARG A 422 30.15 6.78 4.54
C ARG A 422 28.70 6.31 4.41
N SER A 423 28.39 5.17 5.04
CA SER A 423 27.03 4.60 4.99
C SER A 423 26.01 5.45 5.75
N MET A 424 24.81 5.62 5.17
CA MET A 424 23.66 6.18 5.89
C MET A 424 23.36 5.41 7.17
N LEU A 425 23.49 4.07 7.15
CA LEU A 425 23.25 3.23 8.32
C LEU A 425 24.22 3.56 9.46
N TRP A 426 25.50 3.73 9.15
CA TRP A 426 26.52 4.14 10.11
C TRP A 426 26.17 5.50 10.74
N LEU A 427 25.77 6.48 9.93
CA LEU A 427 25.38 7.80 10.42
C LEU A 427 24.12 7.72 11.28
N HIS A 428 23.06 7.10 10.77
CA HIS A 428 21.78 7.03 11.46
C HIS A 428 21.83 6.21 12.75
N SER A 429 22.71 5.20 12.85
CA SER A 429 22.94 4.47 14.11
C SER A 429 23.57 5.31 15.21
N SER A 430 24.18 6.44 14.86
CA SER A 430 24.84 7.36 15.79
C SER A 430 24.04 8.64 16.03
N ILE A 431 22.83 8.75 15.44
CA ILE A 431 21.89 9.86 15.62
C ILE A 431 20.75 9.44 16.54
N GLY A 432 20.50 10.20 17.59
CA GLY A 432 19.26 10.18 18.36
C GLY A 432 18.34 11.28 17.87
N TYR A 433 17.18 10.92 17.34
CA TYR A 433 16.21 11.89 16.83
C TYR A 433 14.90 11.81 17.63
N VAL A 434 14.55 12.88 18.31
CA VAL A 434 13.26 13.01 18.99
C VAL A 434 12.39 14.01 18.24
N LEU A 435 11.29 13.46 17.70
CA LEU A 435 10.31 14.22 16.92
C LEU A 435 9.42 15.08 17.82
N GLN A 436 8.92 16.19 17.30
CA GLN A 436 7.88 17.03 17.90
C GLN A 436 6.67 16.23 18.40
N THR A 437 6.21 15.27 17.61
CA THR A 437 5.17 14.32 17.98
C THR A 437 5.79 12.92 18.02
N PRO A 438 6.10 12.40 19.23
CA PRO A 438 6.74 11.10 19.35
C PRO A 438 5.84 9.98 18.82
N HIS A 439 6.41 9.11 18.01
CA HIS A 439 5.73 7.90 17.55
C HIS A 439 6.14 6.70 18.40
N LEU A 440 5.14 6.00 18.94
CA LEU A 440 5.33 4.73 19.63
C LEU A 440 4.77 3.60 18.78
N PHE A 441 5.49 2.49 18.75
CA PHE A 441 5.03 1.27 18.09
C PHE A 441 4.09 0.50 19.01
N SER A 442 3.11 -0.17 18.46
CA SER A 442 2.23 -1.06 19.24
C SER A 442 3.04 -2.12 19.99
N GLY A 443 2.71 -2.35 21.25
CA GLY A 443 3.41 -3.24 22.16
C GLY A 443 3.64 -2.61 23.51
N SER A 444 4.57 -3.15 24.31
CA SER A 444 4.83 -2.68 25.65
C SER A 444 5.70 -1.41 25.69
N VAL A 445 5.67 -0.68 26.81
CA VAL A 445 6.60 0.42 27.11
C VAL A 445 8.05 -0.07 27.01
N ARG A 446 8.32 -1.24 27.59
CA ARG A 446 9.63 -1.92 27.55
C ARG A 446 10.13 -2.09 26.13
N ASP A 447 9.29 -2.63 25.22
CA ASP A 447 9.66 -2.84 23.83
C ASP A 447 9.95 -1.52 23.13
N ASN A 448 9.15 -0.50 23.41
CA ASN A 448 9.32 0.83 22.84
C ASN A 448 10.65 1.49 23.26
N ILE A 449 11.10 1.31 24.49
CA ILE A 449 12.42 1.80 24.93
C ILE A 449 13.53 0.96 24.31
N ARG A 450 13.36 -0.39 24.24
CA ARG A 450 14.33 -1.34 23.68
C ARG A 450 14.62 -1.08 22.19
N TYR A 451 13.73 -0.43 21.43
CA TYR A 451 14.04 -0.01 20.07
C TYR A 451 15.27 0.91 19.96
N GLY A 452 15.70 1.57 21.01
CA GLY A 452 16.96 2.30 21.04
C GLY A 452 18.18 1.38 20.89
N ARG A 453 18.15 0.19 21.51
CA ARG A 453 19.17 -0.85 21.40
C ARG A 453 18.52 -2.21 21.65
N LEU A 454 18.37 -3.02 20.57
CA LEU A 454 17.57 -4.23 20.59
C LEU A 454 18.09 -5.34 21.51
N ASP A 455 19.38 -5.35 21.81
CA ASP A 455 20.08 -6.29 22.69
C ASP A 455 20.22 -5.79 24.14
N ALA A 456 19.57 -4.66 24.48
CA ALA A 456 19.61 -4.11 25.84
C ALA A 456 18.90 -5.02 26.84
N THR A 457 19.50 -5.15 28.02
CA THR A 457 18.89 -5.86 29.17
C THR A 457 17.78 -5.02 29.80
N ASP A 458 16.94 -5.66 30.62
CA ASP A 458 15.85 -4.97 31.31
C ASP A 458 16.39 -3.94 32.32
N GLU A 459 17.54 -4.22 32.94
CA GLU A 459 18.21 -3.30 33.85
C GLU A 459 18.72 -2.04 33.14
N GLU A 460 19.22 -2.19 31.90
CA GLU A 460 19.67 -1.06 31.08
C GLU A 460 18.47 -0.20 30.61
N ILE A 461 17.32 -0.84 30.30
CA ILE A 461 16.08 -0.14 29.97
C ILE A 461 15.58 0.67 31.16
N GLU A 462 15.56 0.07 32.35
CA GLU A 462 15.18 0.80 33.56
C GLU A 462 16.16 1.92 33.91
N ALA A 463 17.44 1.70 33.75
CA ALA A 463 18.46 2.73 33.96
C ALA A 463 18.27 3.92 33.02
N ALA A 464 18.03 3.66 31.73
CA ALA A 464 17.72 4.69 30.74
C ALA A 464 16.46 5.48 31.10
N ALA A 465 15.39 4.79 31.54
CA ALA A 465 14.15 5.44 31.96
C ALA A 465 14.34 6.30 33.23
N LYS A 466 15.16 5.85 34.18
CA LYS A 466 15.49 6.62 35.39
C LYS A 466 16.30 7.90 35.07
N LEU A 467 17.23 7.82 34.12
CA LEU A 467 18.03 8.97 33.68
C LEU A 467 17.17 10.12 33.13
N VAL A 468 16.10 9.80 32.44
CA VAL A 468 15.17 10.80 31.86
C VAL A 468 13.91 11.02 32.71
N SER A 469 13.92 10.58 33.98
CA SER A 469 12.78 10.71 34.91
C SER A 469 11.46 10.08 34.39
N ALA A 470 11.54 9.12 33.48
CA ALA A 470 10.39 8.38 32.95
C ALA A 470 9.95 7.24 33.87
N HIS A 471 10.86 6.72 34.72
CA HIS A 471 10.63 5.51 35.53
C HIS A 471 9.37 5.60 36.39
N ASP A 472 9.22 6.68 37.15
CA ASP A 472 8.10 6.84 38.07
C ASP A 472 6.76 6.94 37.31
N ALA A 473 6.73 7.67 36.18
CA ALA A 473 5.57 7.73 35.30
C ALA A 473 5.19 6.35 34.77
N ILE A 474 6.18 5.55 34.34
CA ILE A 474 5.97 4.18 33.87
C ILE A 474 5.44 3.27 34.98
N MET A 475 6.00 3.37 36.21
CA MET A 475 5.57 2.55 37.35
C MET A 475 4.17 2.88 37.85
N HIS A 476 3.63 4.07 37.51
CA HIS A 476 2.22 4.43 37.80
C HIS A 476 1.24 3.83 36.79
N MET A 477 1.70 3.28 35.65
CA MET A 477 0.84 2.57 34.70
C MET A 477 0.44 1.20 35.27
N GLU A 478 -0.71 0.67 34.84
CA GLU A 478 -1.31 -0.55 35.36
C GLU A 478 -0.35 -1.76 35.44
N ASN A 479 0.49 -1.95 34.42
CA ASN A 479 1.45 -3.04 34.32
C ASN A 479 2.91 -2.55 34.26
N GLY A 480 3.19 -1.29 34.65
CA GLY A 480 4.54 -0.72 34.61
C GLY A 480 5.16 -0.77 33.20
N TYR A 481 6.37 -1.32 33.08
CA TYR A 481 7.06 -1.46 31.80
C TYR A 481 6.37 -2.40 30.80
N ASP A 482 5.50 -3.29 31.27
CA ASP A 482 4.77 -4.23 30.42
C ASP A 482 3.39 -3.70 30.01
N SER A 483 3.07 -2.44 30.34
CA SER A 483 1.84 -1.75 29.90
C SER A 483 1.85 -1.58 28.38
N ASP A 484 0.70 -1.91 27.75
CA ASP A 484 0.49 -1.70 26.31
C ASP A 484 0.30 -0.20 26.03
N VAL A 485 1.04 0.31 25.06
CA VAL A 485 0.96 1.72 24.66
C VAL A 485 -0.18 2.01 23.65
N GLY A 486 -0.78 0.96 23.07
CA GLY A 486 -1.78 1.08 22.01
C GLY A 486 -1.20 1.44 20.64
N GLU A 487 -2.08 1.69 19.66
CA GLU A 487 -1.68 2.07 18.31
C GLU A 487 -1.18 3.52 18.29
N GLY A 488 0.13 3.72 17.95
CA GLY A 488 0.74 5.05 17.96
C GLY A 488 0.83 5.68 19.36
N GLY A 489 0.67 4.87 20.42
CA GLY A 489 0.71 5.33 21.79
C GLY A 489 -0.58 6.01 22.26
N ASP A 490 -1.72 5.71 21.66
CA ASP A 490 -3.02 6.38 21.93
C ASP A 490 -3.54 6.24 23.36
N GLN A 491 -3.01 5.27 24.12
CA GLN A 491 -3.34 5.09 25.54
C GLN A 491 -2.53 6.01 26.48
N LEU A 492 -1.56 6.76 25.95
CA LEU A 492 -0.66 7.58 26.73
C LEU A 492 -0.86 9.08 26.47
N SER A 493 -0.62 9.88 27.50
CA SER A 493 -0.53 11.34 27.35
C SER A 493 0.67 11.75 26.48
N THR A 494 0.65 12.96 25.94
CA THR A 494 1.75 13.49 25.13
C THR A 494 3.07 13.53 25.89
N GLY A 495 3.03 13.88 27.20
CA GLY A 495 4.22 13.91 28.04
C GLY A 495 4.84 12.53 28.27
N GLU A 496 4.01 11.51 28.56
CA GLU A 496 4.48 10.13 28.71
C GLU A 496 5.11 9.60 27.42
N LYS A 497 4.49 9.89 26.25
CA LYS A 497 5.11 9.55 24.96
C LYS A 497 6.48 10.19 24.77
N GLN A 498 6.64 11.44 25.18
CA GLN A 498 7.93 12.13 25.10
C GLN A 498 8.97 11.51 26.02
N LEU A 499 8.63 11.24 27.29
CA LEU A 499 9.53 10.60 28.25
C LEU A 499 9.98 9.21 27.79
N ILE A 500 9.08 8.39 27.23
CA ILE A 500 9.43 7.09 26.65
C ILE A 500 10.36 7.26 25.44
N SER A 501 10.12 8.26 24.59
CA SER A 501 10.99 8.56 23.44
C SER A 501 12.38 9.05 23.87
N PHE A 502 12.46 9.80 24.97
CA PHE A 502 13.75 10.19 25.55
C PHE A 502 14.49 8.99 26.13
N ALA A 503 13.81 8.09 26.85
CA ALA A 503 14.42 6.85 27.34
C ALA A 503 14.96 5.98 26.18
N ARG A 504 14.21 5.88 25.07
CA ARG A 504 14.66 5.24 23.83
C ARG A 504 15.95 5.88 23.28
N ALA A 505 15.99 7.22 23.25
CA ALA A 505 17.13 7.96 22.73
C ALA A 505 18.37 7.85 23.64
N VAL A 506 18.20 7.87 24.96
CA VAL A 506 19.31 7.62 25.94
C VAL A 506 19.87 6.23 25.76
N LEU A 507 19.00 5.22 25.66
CA LEU A 507 19.42 3.82 25.53
C LEU A 507 20.24 3.56 24.26
N ALA A 508 19.98 4.33 23.20
CA ALA A 508 20.74 4.26 21.93
C ALA A 508 22.15 4.86 22.06
N ASP A 509 22.40 5.70 23.07
CA ASP A 509 23.68 6.43 23.32
C ASP A 509 24.27 7.10 22.05
N PRO A 510 23.49 7.98 21.38
CA PRO A 510 23.93 8.61 20.14
C PRO A 510 25.03 9.68 20.39
N ARG A 511 25.91 9.90 19.41
CA ARG A 511 26.89 10.98 19.42
C ARG A 511 26.34 12.29 18.86
N ILE A 512 25.36 12.20 17.98
CA ILE A 512 24.65 13.36 17.45
C ILE A 512 23.21 13.26 17.94
N PHE A 513 22.68 14.33 18.51
CA PHE A 513 21.33 14.36 19.04
C PHE A 513 20.51 15.45 18.38
N VAL A 514 19.27 15.16 18.02
CA VAL A 514 18.32 16.10 17.44
C VAL A 514 17.06 16.13 18.25
N LEU A 515 16.68 17.30 18.70
CA LEU A 515 15.43 17.56 19.39
C LEU A 515 14.61 18.58 18.60
N ASP A 516 13.48 18.14 18.07
CA ASP A 516 12.46 19.01 17.46
C ASP A 516 11.38 19.27 18.52
N GLU A 517 11.49 20.40 19.23
CA GLU A 517 10.67 20.71 20.40
C GLU A 517 9.41 21.48 20.04
N ALA A 518 8.24 20.91 20.28
CA ALA A 518 6.98 21.64 20.44
C ALA A 518 6.13 20.95 21.52
N THR A 519 6.34 21.35 22.75
CA THR A 519 5.56 20.90 23.90
C THR A 519 4.36 21.82 24.13
N ALA A 520 3.36 21.82 23.25
CA ALA A 520 2.09 22.46 23.51
C ALA A 520 1.20 21.54 24.37
N SER A 521 0.66 22.05 25.48
CA SER A 521 -0.37 21.40 26.32
C SER A 521 0.14 20.24 27.20
N ILE A 522 1.26 20.44 27.90
CA ILE A 522 1.76 19.52 28.94
C ILE A 522 1.58 20.20 30.29
N ASP A 523 1.21 19.45 31.32
CA ASP A 523 1.13 19.95 32.69
C ASP A 523 2.50 20.35 33.25
N THR A 524 2.54 21.31 34.17
CA THR A 524 3.79 21.89 34.69
C THR A 524 4.73 20.87 35.30
N LYS A 525 4.22 19.84 36.00
CA LYS A 525 5.05 18.81 36.61
C LYS A 525 5.75 17.93 35.58
N THR A 526 5.03 17.49 34.55
CA THR A 526 5.59 16.71 33.44
C THR A 526 6.56 17.55 32.63
N GLU A 527 6.33 18.87 32.51
CA GLU A 527 7.27 19.78 31.86
C GLU A 527 8.62 19.86 32.58
N GLU A 528 8.67 19.96 33.91
CA GLU A 528 9.89 19.93 34.67
C GLU A 528 10.69 18.63 34.44
N LEU A 529 10.00 17.47 34.40
CA LEU A 529 10.61 16.18 34.09
C LEU A 529 11.22 16.16 32.68
N ILE A 530 10.51 16.71 31.70
CA ILE A 530 10.96 16.82 30.32
C ILE A 530 12.21 17.72 30.22
N GLN A 531 12.22 18.87 30.91
CA GLN A 531 13.38 19.78 30.90
C GLN A 531 14.62 19.10 31.53
N HIS A 532 14.43 18.36 32.63
CA HIS A 532 15.50 17.56 33.23
C HIS A 532 16.01 16.48 32.27
N ALA A 533 15.12 15.77 31.60
CA ALA A 533 15.49 14.77 30.59
C ALA A 533 16.26 15.38 29.42
N ILE A 534 15.86 16.55 28.92
CA ILE A 534 16.54 17.28 27.85
C ILE A 534 17.99 17.63 28.30
N SER A 535 18.17 18.21 29.48
CA SER A 535 19.51 18.55 29.96
C SER A 535 20.43 17.33 30.03
N THR A 536 19.94 16.20 30.54
CA THR A 536 20.68 14.92 30.56
C THR A 536 21.04 14.39 29.17
N LEU A 537 20.13 14.55 28.20
CA LEU A 537 20.34 14.12 26.82
C LEU A 537 21.40 14.93 26.07
N LEU A 538 21.57 16.18 26.42
CA LEU A 538 22.51 17.11 25.75
C LEU A 538 23.95 16.93 26.21
N GLU A 539 24.22 16.34 27.36
CA GLU A 539 25.56 16.21 27.93
C GLU A 539 26.50 15.39 27.04
N ASN A 540 27.69 15.94 26.74
CA ASN A 540 28.76 15.29 25.97
C ASN A 540 28.35 14.82 24.55
N ARG A 541 27.39 15.48 23.91
CA ARG A 541 26.90 15.15 22.57
C ARG A 541 26.80 16.40 21.70
N THR A 542 27.00 16.23 20.39
CA THR A 542 26.70 17.30 19.43
C THR A 542 25.21 17.34 19.23
N SER A 543 24.55 18.42 19.61
CA SER A 543 23.10 18.47 19.68
C SER A 543 22.50 19.60 18.85
N PHE A 544 21.46 19.32 18.11
CA PHE A 544 20.64 20.32 17.44
C PHE A 544 19.28 20.45 18.13
N LEU A 545 18.96 21.65 18.56
CA LEU A 545 17.68 21.99 19.18
C LEU A 545 16.89 22.92 18.24
N ILE A 546 15.78 22.43 17.69
CA ILE A 546 14.80 23.32 17.02
C ILE A 546 13.90 23.84 18.13
N ALA A 547 14.31 24.96 18.74
CA ALA A 547 13.71 25.39 19.98
C ALA A 547 12.54 26.33 19.75
N HIS A 548 11.44 26.05 20.46
CA HIS A 548 10.27 26.89 20.59
C HIS A 548 10.09 27.43 22.02
N ARG A 549 10.96 27.05 22.97
CA ARG A 549 10.94 27.51 24.37
C ARG A 549 12.22 28.21 24.77
N LEU A 550 12.07 29.27 25.54
CA LEU A 550 13.18 30.08 26.04
C LEU A 550 14.08 29.30 26.99
N SER A 551 13.53 28.40 27.83
CA SER A 551 14.28 27.58 28.77
C SER A 551 15.32 26.69 28.08
N THR A 552 14.96 26.11 26.95
CA THR A 552 15.84 25.21 26.18
C THR A 552 16.93 25.98 25.43
N ILE A 553 16.58 27.16 24.87
CA ILE A 553 17.51 28.01 24.11
C ILE A 553 18.65 28.56 25.01
N ARG A 554 18.31 28.92 26.25
CA ARG A 554 19.24 29.57 27.19
C ARG A 554 20.48 28.75 27.54
N HIS A 555 20.36 27.43 27.49
CA HIS A 555 21.47 26.51 27.85
C HIS A 555 22.27 26.02 26.64
N ALA A 556 22.01 26.53 25.45
CA ALA A 556 22.78 26.16 24.26
C ALA A 556 24.13 26.89 24.22
N ASP A 557 25.19 26.17 23.80
CA ASP A 557 26.52 26.72 23.61
C ASP A 557 26.58 27.71 22.44
N LEU A 558 25.76 27.44 21.39
CA LEU A 558 25.68 28.27 20.21
C LEU A 558 24.20 28.44 19.80
N ILE A 559 23.78 29.66 19.63
CA ILE A 559 22.46 29.99 19.10
C ILE A 559 22.63 30.48 17.67
N LEU A 560 21.89 29.86 16.73
CA LEU A 560 21.80 30.27 15.32
C LEU A 560 20.44 30.91 15.06
N VAL A 561 20.44 32.16 14.68
CA VAL A 561 19.22 32.87 14.26
C VAL A 561 19.10 32.78 12.75
N VAL A 562 18.12 32.00 12.29
CA VAL A 562 17.93 31.72 10.87
C VAL A 562 16.73 32.50 10.34
N ARG A 563 16.93 33.22 9.24
CA ARG A 563 15.88 33.95 8.53
C ARG A 563 16.08 33.80 7.03
N ALA A 564 15.01 33.36 6.32
CA ALA A 564 15.03 33.15 4.88
C ALA A 564 16.29 32.33 4.41
N GLY A 565 16.60 31.23 5.10
CA GLY A 565 17.70 30.34 4.74
C GLY A 565 19.11 30.86 5.03
N LYS A 566 19.25 31.97 5.74
CA LYS A 566 20.55 32.55 6.10
C LYS A 566 20.69 32.73 7.60
N ILE A 567 21.92 32.54 8.13
CA ILE A 567 22.22 32.92 9.51
C ILE A 567 22.35 34.43 9.54
N ILE A 568 21.47 35.10 10.31
CA ILE A 568 21.51 36.56 10.49
C ILE A 568 22.25 36.95 11.77
N GLU A 569 22.22 36.10 12.78
CA GLU A 569 22.92 36.27 14.04
C GLU A 569 23.41 34.91 14.55
N GLN A 570 24.56 34.89 15.21
CA GLN A 570 25.05 33.71 15.91
C GLN A 570 25.86 34.12 17.16
N GLY A 571 25.79 33.33 18.20
CA GLY A 571 26.51 33.59 19.46
C GLY A 571 25.84 32.89 20.63
N THR A 572 26.34 33.20 21.85
CA THR A 572 25.71 32.73 23.09
C THR A 572 24.46 33.55 23.41
N HIS A 573 23.65 33.06 24.34
CA HIS A 573 22.45 33.76 24.80
C HIS A 573 22.76 35.18 25.30
N GLU A 574 23.81 35.34 26.10
CA GLU A 574 24.21 36.63 26.68
C GLU A 574 24.69 37.61 25.61
N GLU A 575 25.53 37.16 24.68
CA GLU A 575 26.02 37.97 23.57
C GLU A 575 24.91 38.50 22.69
N LEU A 576 23.97 37.63 22.30
CA LEU A 576 22.86 37.98 21.42
C LEU A 576 21.88 38.94 22.10
N LEU A 577 21.64 38.82 23.40
CA LEU A 577 20.83 39.78 24.15
C LEU A 577 21.52 41.18 24.25
N GLN A 578 22.84 41.21 24.45
CA GLN A 578 23.59 42.46 24.51
C GLN A 578 23.60 43.17 23.16
N ASN A 579 23.62 42.44 22.04
CA ASN A 579 23.60 42.98 20.70
C ASN A 579 22.26 43.67 20.35
N LYS A 580 21.18 43.42 21.11
CA LYS A 580 19.85 43.98 20.91
C LYS A 580 19.33 43.83 19.47
N GLY A 581 19.68 42.69 18.85
CA GLY A 581 19.28 42.35 17.48
C GLY A 581 17.97 41.62 17.41
N TYR A 582 17.78 40.90 16.32
CA TYR A 582 16.55 40.13 16.04
C TYR A 582 16.28 39.05 17.11
N TYR A 583 17.34 38.41 17.63
CA TYR A 583 17.23 37.47 18.75
C TYR A 583 16.62 38.11 19.99
N ALA A 584 17.12 39.26 20.38
CA ALA A 584 16.63 40.00 21.55
C ALA A 584 15.13 40.38 21.39
N ASP A 585 14.72 40.78 20.19
CA ASP A 585 13.31 41.06 19.90
C ASP A 585 12.44 39.80 19.99
N LEU A 586 12.89 38.66 19.45
CA LEU A 586 12.17 37.38 19.55
C LEU A 586 12.07 36.93 21.02
N TYR A 587 13.17 37.02 21.75
CA TYR A 587 13.24 36.65 23.17
C TYR A 587 12.25 37.47 24.00
N ASN A 588 12.25 38.81 23.85
CA ASN A 588 11.35 39.65 24.59
C ASN A 588 9.87 39.39 24.27
N LYS A 589 9.53 39.17 23.00
CA LYS A 589 8.17 38.81 22.61
C LYS A 589 7.69 37.49 23.22
N GLN A 590 8.56 36.44 23.23
CA GLN A 590 8.21 35.18 23.84
C GLN A 590 8.13 35.28 25.36
N PHE A 591 9.05 36.00 25.99
CA PHE A 591 9.03 36.26 27.43
C PHE A 591 7.76 37.00 27.89
N GLU A 592 7.33 37.98 27.12
CA GLU A 592 6.05 38.65 27.38
C GLU A 592 4.86 37.66 27.28
N GLN A 593 4.85 36.79 26.28
CA GLN A 593 3.81 35.77 26.12
C GLN A 593 3.80 34.73 27.24
N GLU A 594 4.97 34.25 27.69
CA GLU A 594 5.09 33.33 28.80
C GLU A 594 4.64 33.96 30.13
N ASN A 595 5.02 35.21 30.39
CA ASN A 595 4.59 35.94 31.58
C ASN A 595 3.06 36.17 31.57
N VAL A 596 2.47 36.49 30.44
CA VAL A 596 1.01 36.66 30.30
C VAL A 596 0.30 35.35 30.63
N LYS A 597 0.77 34.21 30.13
CA LYS A 597 0.22 32.89 30.43
C LYS A 597 0.33 32.55 31.93
N HIS A 598 1.47 32.85 32.55
CA HIS A 598 1.66 32.64 34.00
C HIS A 598 0.74 33.50 34.87
N VAL A 599 0.44 34.72 34.43
CA VAL A 599 -0.40 35.67 35.19
C VAL A 599 -1.90 35.38 35.02
N PHE A 600 -2.32 34.86 33.87
CA PHE A 600 -3.73 34.59 33.56
C PHE A 600 -4.14 33.13 33.75
N GLY A 601 -3.20 32.23 34.10
CA GLY A 601 -3.53 30.84 34.48
C GLY A 601 -4.05 29.96 33.33
N GLU A 602 -3.65 30.26 32.09
CA GLU A 602 -3.91 29.40 30.93
C GLU A 602 -2.73 28.53 30.56
#